data_dd043d02899c5e21e2f05b5a54ca823b
#
_entry.id   dd043d02899c5e21e2f05b5a54ca823b
#
_cell.length_a   1.000
_cell.length_b   1.000
_cell.length_c   1.000
_cell.angle_alpha   90.00
_cell.angle_beta   90.00
_cell.angle_gamma   90.00
#
_symmetry.space_group_name_H-M   'P 1'
#
loop_
_entity.id
_entity.type
_entity.pdbx_description
1 polymer ?
#
loop_
_entity_poly.entity_id
_entity_poly.type
_entity_poly.pdbx_seq_one_letter_code
_entity_poly.pdbx_strand_id
1 'polypeptide(L)'
;MDVLPIINLLAVAALIGLTAFFVMAGFAIVEIRSTQLEPHIEEGRKSAIAAVTHLDEYLSACQLGITITALGIGRLAEPTFEKMLHPVISYFNVGEAMVTTLAIAISFLIATFLHVVVGELAPKTIAIQKAEQVTLAVAKPLILFYRLLYPFIWLLNGTARL
;
A
#
# COMPACT_ATOMS: atom_id res chain seq x y z
N MET A 1 19.33 22.21 9.35
CA MET A 1 18.15 21.56 8.72
C MET A 1 18.03 20.20 9.35
N ASP A 2 16.94 19.95 10.07
CA ASP A 2 16.73 18.65 10.70
C ASP A 2 16.51 17.59 9.61
N VAL A 3 17.42 16.63 9.54
CA VAL A 3 17.38 15.54 8.54
C VAL A 3 16.22 14.58 8.84
N LEU A 4 15.77 14.54 10.07
CA LEU A 4 14.73 13.63 10.55
C LEU A 4 13.38 13.77 9.82
N PRO A 5 12.83 14.99 9.58
CA PRO A 5 11.59 15.13 8.82
C PRO A 5 11.70 14.64 7.37
N ILE A 6 12.86 14.83 6.74
CA ILE A 6 13.10 14.36 5.38
C ILE A 6 13.11 12.84 5.31
N ILE A 7 13.79 12.18 6.27
CA ILE A 7 13.82 10.71 6.36
C ILE A 7 12.41 10.16 6.58
N ASN A 8 11.64 10.77 7.48
CA ASN A 8 10.26 10.36 7.73
C ASN A 8 9.37 10.55 6.50
N LEU A 9 9.52 11.64 5.77
CA LEU A 9 8.77 11.88 4.54
C LEU A 9 9.10 10.85 3.45
N LEU A 10 10.38 10.51 3.29
CA LEU A 10 10.81 9.44 2.38
C LEU A 10 10.26 8.06 2.82
N ALA A 11 10.23 7.79 4.12
CA ALA A 11 9.65 6.57 4.65
C ALA A 11 8.14 6.49 4.38
N VAL A 12 7.41 7.59 4.57
CA VAL A 12 5.97 7.69 4.23
C VAL A 12 5.76 7.46 2.73
N ALA A 13 6.55 8.10 1.87
CA ALA A 13 6.47 7.89 0.43
C ALA A 13 6.75 6.43 0.02
N ALA A 14 7.74 5.79 0.64
CA ALA A 14 8.04 4.38 0.43
C ALA A 14 6.89 3.47 0.88
N LEU A 15 6.26 3.75 2.02
CA LEU A 15 5.10 2.99 2.51
C LEU A 15 3.89 3.15 1.60
N ILE A 16 3.62 4.36 1.08
CA ILE A 16 2.56 4.59 0.10
C ILE A 16 2.84 3.79 -1.18
N GLY A 17 4.10 3.79 -1.64
CA GLY A 17 4.51 2.98 -2.79
C GLY A 17 4.35 1.47 -2.59
N LEU A 18 4.64 0.97 -1.37
CA LEU A 18 4.40 -0.42 -1.00
C LEU A 18 2.91 -0.75 -0.93
N THR A 19 2.07 0.14 -0.40
CA THR A 19 0.61 -0.02 -0.45
C THR A 19 0.13 -0.12 -1.90
N ALA A 20 0.59 0.80 -2.75
CA ALA A 20 0.27 0.79 -4.18
C ALA A 20 0.66 -0.52 -4.86
N PHE A 21 1.83 -1.07 -4.53
CA PHE A 21 2.29 -2.37 -5.02
C PHE A 21 1.32 -3.50 -4.64
N PHE A 22 0.93 -3.61 -3.36
CA PHE A 22 0.03 -4.68 -2.90
C PHE A 22 -1.38 -4.52 -3.45
N VAL A 23 -1.88 -3.28 -3.58
CA VAL A 23 -3.18 -2.98 -4.22
C VAL A 23 -3.15 -3.40 -5.69
N MET A 24 -2.13 -2.98 -6.44
CA MET A 24 -1.97 -3.39 -7.84
C MET A 24 -1.91 -4.90 -7.99
N ALA A 25 -1.13 -5.58 -7.14
CA ALA A 25 -0.98 -7.03 -7.17
C ALA A 25 -2.31 -7.74 -6.95
N GLY A 26 -3.04 -7.36 -5.89
CA GLY A 26 -4.33 -7.97 -5.56
C GLY A 26 -5.37 -7.79 -6.67
N PHE A 27 -5.53 -6.56 -7.19
CA PHE A 27 -6.51 -6.29 -8.23
C PHE A 27 -6.14 -6.91 -9.59
N ALA A 28 -4.87 -6.87 -9.99
CA ALA A 28 -4.42 -7.44 -11.26
C ALA A 28 -4.62 -8.96 -11.30
N ILE A 29 -4.32 -9.67 -10.20
CA ILE A 29 -4.48 -11.13 -10.12
C ILE A 29 -5.96 -11.53 -10.19
N VAL A 30 -6.86 -10.75 -9.59
CA VAL A 30 -8.31 -10.99 -9.67
C VAL A 30 -8.83 -10.72 -11.07
N GLU A 31 -8.39 -9.63 -11.70
CA GLU A 31 -8.85 -9.23 -13.03
C GLU A 31 -8.40 -10.22 -14.10
N ILE A 32 -7.18 -10.74 -14.01
CA ILE A 32 -6.65 -11.68 -15.00
C ILE A 32 -7.35 -13.05 -14.96
N ARG A 33 -7.98 -13.41 -13.84
CA ARG A 33 -8.78 -14.64 -13.75
C ARG A 33 -10.03 -14.60 -14.62
N SER A 34 -10.56 -13.41 -14.88
CA SER A 34 -11.72 -13.19 -15.76
C SER A 34 -11.35 -13.13 -17.25
N THR A 35 -10.09 -12.83 -17.56
CA THR A 35 -9.55 -12.75 -18.91
C THR A 35 -8.53 -13.87 -19.11
N GLN A 36 -8.61 -14.63 -20.19
CA GLN A 36 -7.65 -15.72 -20.46
C GLN A 36 -6.25 -15.16 -20.73
N LEU A 37 -5.24 -15.67 -20.00
CA LEU A 37 -3.81 -15.37 -20.23
C LEU A 37 -3.41 -15.80 -21.63
N GLU A 38 -3.04 -14.86 -22.48
CA GLU A 38 -2.50 -15.16 -23.81
C GLU A 38 -1.18 -15.95 -23.77
N PRO A 39 -0.92 -16.84 -24.77
CA PRO A 39 0.12 -17.88 -24.65
C PRO A 39 1.58 -17.45 -24.80
N HIS A 40 1.94 -16.18 -24.91
CA HIS A 40 3.22 -15.73 -25.48
C HIS A 40 4.37 -15.32 -24.54
N ILE A 41 4.27 -15.44 -23.20
CA ILE A 41 5.35 -14.99 -22.29
C ILE A 41 5.79 -16.12 -21.34
N GLU A 42 6.95 -16.75 -21.60
CA GLU A 42 7.33 -17.99 -20.92
C GLU A 42 7.84 -17.87 -19.48
N GLU A 43 8.61 -16.86 -19.07
CA GLU A 43 9.21 -16.84 -17.72
C GLU A 43 8.35 -16.16 -16.62
N GLY A 44 7.67 -15.07 -16.92
CA GLY A 44 6.73 -14.40 -16.00
C GLY A 44 5.46 -15.21 -15.76
N ARG A 45 5.09 -16.02 -16.73
CA ARG A 45 3.86 -16.82 -16.76
C ARG A 45 3.77 -17.87 -15.66
N LYS A 46 4.85 -18.59 -15.32
CA LYS A 46 4.83 -19.59 -14.23
C LYS A 46 4.46 -18.96 -12.89
N SER A 47 5.03 -17.80 -12.59
CA SER A 47 4.72 -17.04 -11.37
C SER A 47 3.31 -16.46 -11.40
N ALA A 48 2.86 -15.92 -12.53
CA ALA A 48 1.50 -15.43 -12.71
C ALA A 48 0.46 -16.55 -12.59
N ILE A 49 0.69 -17.70 -13.21
CA ILE A 49 -0.16 -18.90 -13.11
C ILE A 49 -0.23 -19.38 -11.66
N ALA A 50 0.89 -19.47 -10.93
CA ALA A 50 0.90 -19.85 -9.52
C ALA A 50 0.05 -18.89 -8.67
N ALA A 51 0.19 -17.56 -8.89
CA ALA A 51 -0.59 -16.55 -8.18
C ALA A 51 -2.09 -16.67 -8.46
N VAL A 52 -2.49 -16.92 -9.70
CA VAL A 52 -3.90 -17.09 -10.10
C VAL A 52 -4.48 -18.43 -9.61
N THR A 53 -3.68 -19.49 -9.57
CA THR A 53 -4.10 -20.81 -9.11
C THR A 53 -4.37 -20.85 -7.60
N HIS A 54 -3.54 -20.15 -6.81
CA HIS A 54 -3.67 -20.02 -5.35
C HIS A 54 -4.18 -18.64 -4.94
N LEU A 55 -5.22 -18.15 -5.62
CA LEU A 55 -5.72 -16.79 -5.52
C LEU A 55 -5.98 -16.35 -4.07
N ASP A 56 -6.66 -17.18 -3.28
CA ASP A 56 -7.03 -16.84 -1.89
C ASP A 56 -5.82 -16.59 -1.01
N GLU A 57 -4.75 -17.36 -1.18
CA GLU A 57 -3.51 -17.22 -0.42
C GLU A 57 -2.76 -15.92 -0.79
N TYR A 58 -2.67 -15.62 -2.08
CA TYR A 58 -2.01 -14.39 -2.54
C TYR A 58 -2.82 -13.13 -2.26
N LEU A 59 -4.16 -13.21 -2.31
CA LEU A 59 -5.01 -12.11 -1.87
C LEU A 59 -4.84 -11.83 -0.37
N SER A 60 -4.75 -12.87 0.46
CA SER A 60 -4.46 -12.72 1.89
C SER A 60 -3.10 -12.08 2.12
N ALA A 61 -2.08 -12.43 1.31
CA ALA A 61 -0.77 -11.80 1.36
C ALA A 61 -0.84 -10.32 0.98
N CYS A 62 -1.55 -9.97 -0.09
CA CYS A 62 -1.77 -8.58 -0.49
C CYS A 62 -2.49 -7.79 0.61
N GLN A 63 -3.55 -8.36 1.18
CA GLN A 63 -4.32 -7.73 2.26
C GLN A 63 -3.47 -7.48 3.51
N LEU A 64 -2.64 -8.46 3.89
CA LEU A 64 -1.68 -8.30 4.99
C LEU A 64 -0.68 -7.19 4.69
N GLY A 65 -0.13 -7.15 3.47
CA GLY A 65 0.78 -6.11 3.02
C GLY A 65 0.16 -4.71 3.09
N ILE A 66 -1.07 -4.54 2.58
CA ILE A 66 -1.83 -3.28 2.65
C ILE A 66 -2.02 -2.86 4.11
N THR A 67 -2.41 -3.79 4.98
CA THR A 67 -2.65 -3.50 6.41
C THR A 67 -1.39 -3.03 7.12
N ILE A 68 -0.26 -3.74 6.93
CA ILE A 68 1.02 -3.38 7.55
C ILE A 68 1.48 -1.99 7.07
N THR A 69 1.40 -1.73 5.78
CA THR A 69 1.80 -0.43 5.21
C THR A 69 0.87 0.70 5.66
N ALA A 70 -0.44 0.47 5.71
CA ALA A 70 -1.41 1.45 6.21
C ALA A 70 -1.16 1.84 7.68
N LEU A 71 -0.90 0.85 8.54
CA LEU A 71 -0.52 1.10 9.95
C LEU A 71 0.80 1.88 10.04
N GLY A 72 1.77 1.56 9.20
CA GLY A 72 3.04 2.29 9.10
C GLY A 72 2.83 3.75 8.67
N ILE A 73 1.99 3.99 7.67
CA ILE A 73 1.63 5.34 7.19
C ILE A 73 0.95 6.12 8.33
N GLY A 74 -0.07 5.56 8.98
CA GLY A 74 -0.74 6.20 10.10
C GLY A 74 0.21 6.59 11.23
N ARG A 75 1.19 5.74 11.53
CA ARG A 75 2.19 5.99 12.58
C ARG A 75 3.19 7.09 12.24
N LEU A 76 3.56 7.23 10.96
CA LEU A 76 4.64 8.13 10.51
C LEU A 76 4.14 9.41 9.85
N ALA A 77 3.07 9.35 9.06
CA ALA A 77 2.63 10.47 8.24
C ALA A 77 2.04 11.60 9.08
N GLU A 78 1.12 11.27 9.99
CA GLU A 78 0.46 12.28 10.83
C GLU A 78 1.46 13.14 11.61
N PRO A 79 2.36 12.58 12.46
CA PRO A 79 3.31 13.40 13.20
C PRO A 79 4.35 14.10 12.33
N THR A 80 4.61 13.59 11.13
CA THR A 80 5.54 14.23 10.19
C THR A 80 4.91 15.48 9.59
N PHE A 81 3.68 15.37 9.08
CA PHE A 81 2.96 16.52 8.53
C PHE A 81 2.60 17.54 9.61
N GLU A 82 2.22 17.09 10.82
CA GLU A 82 1.97 17.97 11.97
C GLU A 82 3.18 18.87 12.26
N LYS A 83 4.37 18.29 12.40
CA LYS A 83 5.61 19.05 12.63
C LYS A 83 5.91 20.05 11.52
N MET A 84 5.56 19.75 10.27
CA MET A 84 5.74 20.66 9.13
C MET A 84 4.69 21.77 9.11
N LEU A 85 3.46 21.49 9.51
CA LEU A 85 2.34 22.43 9.47
C LEU A 85 2.32 23.35 10.69
N HIS A 86 2.73 22.85 11.86
CA HIS A 86 2.69 23.61 13.12
C HIS A 86 3.31 25.01 13.01
N PRO A 87 4.55 25.21 12.47
CA PRO A 87 5.12 26.56 12.33
C PRO A 87 4.36 27.43 11.34
N VAL A 88 3.73 26.84 10.32
CA VAL A 88 2.95 27.58 9.32
C VAL A 88 1.66 28.10 9.95
N ILE A 89 0.96 27.25 10.73
CA ILE A 89 -0.30 27.63 11.39
C ILE A 89 -0.04 28.62 12.54
N SER A 90 1.06 28.48 13.26
CA SER A 90 1.46 29.42 14.32
C SER A 90 1.63 30.85 13.83
N TYR A 91 1.95 31.04 12.56
CA TYR A 91 2.07 32.37 11.95
C TYR A 91 0.77 33.18 11.98
N PHE A 92 -0.38 32.52 12.05
CA PHE A 92 -1.69 33.20 12.11
C PHE A 92 -2.07 33.73 13.50
N ASN A 93 -1.17 33.66 14.49
CA ASN A 93 -1.37 34.16 15.86
C ASN A 93 -2.65 33.68 16.55
N VAL A 94 -3.10 32.48 16.25
CA VAL A 94 -4.17 31.79 16.97
C VAL A 94 -3.59 31.11 18.22
N GLY A 95 -4.41 30.89 19.25
CA GLY A 95 -3.96 30.26 20.49
C GLY A 95 -3.33 28.87 20.26
N GLU A 96 -2.31 28.52 21.07
CA GLU A 96 -1.51 27.28 20.91
C GLU A 96 -2.36 26.01 20.78
N ALA A 97 -3.43 25.89 21.58
CA ALA A 97 -4.35 24.76 21.49
C ALA A 97 -5.04 24.68 20.12
N MET A 98 -5.37 25.81 19.51
CA MET A 98 -5.96 25.87 18.18
C MET A 98 -4.94 25.50 17.11
N VAL A 99 -3.70 25.97 17.23
CA VAL A 99 -2.59 25.61 16.32
C VAL A 99 -2.41 24.10 16.27
N THR A 100 -2.28 23.45 17.44
CA THR A 100 -2.08 22.02 17.55
C THR A 100 -3.26 21.24 16.97
N THR A 101 -4.50 21.63 17.32
CA THR A 101 -5.69 20.94 16.81
C THR A 101 -5.80 21.03 15.29
N LEU A 102 -5.56 22.20 14.72
CA LEU A 102 -5.58 22.39 13.26
C LEU A 102 -4.45 21.65 12.57
N ALA A 103 -3.24 21.66 13.15
CA ALA A 103 -2.10 20.94 12.59
C ALA A 103 -2.38 19.43 12.52
N ILE A 104 -2.90 18.83 13.57
CA ILE A 104 -3.28 17.40 13.60
C ILE A 104 -4.38 17.11 12.56
N ALA A 105 -5.46 17.89 12.57
CA ALA A 105 -6.58 17.66 11.66
C ALA A 105 -6.17 17.75 10.17
N ILE A 106 -5.41 18.78 9.82
CA ILE A 106 -4.94 18.97 8.45
C ILE A 106 -3.94 17.87 8.06
N SER A 107 -3.02 17.50 8.97
CA SER A 107 -2.06 16.41 8.76
C SER A 107 -2.76 15.08 8.47
N PHE A 108 -3.78 14.76 9.25
CA PHE A 108 -4.59 13.57 9.04
C PHE A 108 -5.30 13.58 7.68
N LEU A 109 -5.87 14.70 7.28
CA LEU A 109 -6.53 14.84 5.96
C LEU A 109 -5.53 14.68 4.81
N ILE A 110 -4.36 15.30 4.90
CA ILE A 110 -3.30 15.18 3.88
C ILE A 110 -2.81 13.72 3.79
N ALA A 111 -2.48 13.11 4.93
CA ALA A 111 -2.02 11.72 4.97
C ALA A 111 -3.06 10.76 4.37
N THR A 112 -4.33 10.91 4.77
CA THR A 112 -5.43 10.10 4.26
C THR A 112 -5.63 10.31 2.76
N PHE A 113 -5.63 11.55 2.29
CA PHE A 113 -5.78 11.86 0.87
C PHE A 113 -4.66 11.23 0.02
N LEU A 114 -3.41 11.39 0.43
CA LEU A 114 -2.26 10.81 -0.27
C LEU A 114 -2.32 9.26 -0.26
N HIS A 115 -2.64 8.67 0.89
CA HIS A 115 -2.76 7.22 1.01
C HIS A 115 -3.86 6.68 0.09
N VAL A 116 -5.07 7.26 0.15
CA VAL A 116 -6.21 6.78 -0.65
C VAL A 116 -5.98 7.02 -2.14
N VAL A 117 -5.54 8.21 -2.54
CA VAL A 117 -5.41 8.52 -3.98
C VAL A 117 -4.20 7.82 -4.59
N VAL A 118 -3.02 7.96 -3.98
CA VAL A 118 -1.77 7.44 -4.55
C VAL A 118 -1.52 5.98 -4.16
N GLY A 119 -1.92 5.59 -2.95
CA GLY A 119 -1.72 4.23 -2.45
C GLY A 119 -2.79 3.24 -2.90
N GLU A 120 -4.04 3.69 -3.16
CA GLU A 120 -5.14 2.78 -3.45
C GLU A 120 -5.83 3.04 -4.79
N LEU A 121 -6.40 4.23 -5.03
CA LEU A 121 -7.25 4.48 -6.20
C LEU A 121 -6.48 4.44 -7.51
N ALA A 122 -5.38 5.15 -7.62
CA ALA A 122 -4.57 5.17 -8.84
C ALA A 122 -3.98 3.79 -9.17
N PRO A 123 -3.35 3.06 -8.22
CA PRO A 123 -2.86 1.70 -8.45
C PRO A 123 -3.95 0.72 -8.86
N LYS A 124 -5.12 0.78 -8.22
CA LYS A 124 -6.28 -0.04 -8.59
C LYS A 124 -6.71 0.18 -10.03
N THR A 125 -6.80 1.44 -10.45
CA THR A 125 -7.18 1.79 -11.83
C THR A 125 -6.17 1.26 -12.84
N ILE A 126 -4.88 1.38 -12.56
CA ILE A 126 -3.80 0.84 -13.41
C ILE A 126 -3.89 -0.69 -13.49
N ALA A 127 -4.11 -1.36 -12.34
CA ALA A 127 -4.22 -2.80 -12.27
C ALA A 127 -5.37 -3.36 -13.10
N ILE A 128 -6.54 -2.70 -13.08
CA ILE A 128 -7.70 -3.10 -13.89
C ILE A 128 -7.46 -2.88 -15.37
N GLN A 129 -6.87 -1.74 -15.75
CA GLN A 129 -6.64 -1.41 -17.17
C GLN A 129 -5.52 -2.24 -17.83
N LYS A 130 -4.53 -2.68 -17.05
CA LYS A 130 -3.33 -3.37 -17.53
C LYS A 130 -3.04 -4.64 -16.72
N ALA A 131 -4.08 -5.42 -16.44
CA ALA A 131 -4.03 -6.57 -15.52
C ALA A 131 -2.91 -7.57 -15.86
N GLU A 132 -2.74 -7.92 -17.13
CA GLU A 132 -1.70 -8.85 -17.57
C GLU A 132 -0.29 -8.34 -17.31
N GLN A 133 0.01 -7.10 -17.76
CA GLN A 133 1.34 -6.50 -17.59
C GLN A 133 1.68 -6.33 -16.11
N VAL A 134 0.71 -5.88 -15.31
CA VAL A 134 0.88 -5.69 -13.87
C VAL A 134 1.10 -7.05 -13.19
N THR A 135 0.30 -8.07 -13.48
CA THR A 135 0.46 -9.40 -12.88
C THR A 135 1.83 -9.99 -13.18
N LEU A 136 2.33 -9.89 -14.41
CA LEU A 136 3.66 -10.35 -14.76
C LEU A 136 4.78 -9.63 -14.00
N ALA A 137 4.62 -8.33 -13.79
CA ALA A 137 5.60 -7.52 -13.06
C ALA A 137 5.61 -7.81 -11.56
N VAL A 138 4.42 -7.98 -10.94
CA VAL A 138 4.28 -8.11 -9.48
C VAL A 138 4.35 -9.54 -8.98
N ALA A 139 4.14 -10.56 -9.83
CA ALA A 139 4.05 -11.95 -9.41
C ALA A 139 5.31 -12.45 -8.67
N LYS A 140 6.49 -12.17 -9.20
CA LYS A 140 7.76 -12.60 -8.57
C LYS A 140 7.98 -12.00 -7.18
N PRO A 141 7.94 -10.66 -6.99
CA PRO A 141 8.09 -10.06 -5.65
C PRO A 141 6.95 -10.44 -4.70
N LEU A 142 5.72 -10.62 -5.20
CA LEU A 142 4.60 -11.08 -4.38
C LEU A 142 4.81 -12.51 -3.85
N ILE A 143 5.32 -13.43 -4.67
CA ILE A 143 5.64 -14.80 -4.23
C ILE A 143 6.73 -14.77 -3.15
N LEU A 144 7.74 -13.91 -3.30
CA LEU A 144 8.78 -13.75 -2.29
C LEU A 144 8.20 -13.26 -0.96
N PHE A 145 7.34 -12.26 -1.00
CA PHE A 145 6.63 -11.72 0.17
C PHE A 145 5.74 -12.79 0.83
N TYR A 146 4.97 -13.53 0.03
CA TYR A 146 4.14 -14.64 0.51
C TYR A 146 4.97 -15.70 1.24
N ARG A 147 6.09 -16.13 0.66
CA ARG A 147 6.99 -17.13 1.29
C ARG A 147 7.57 -16.64 2.61
N LEU A 148 7.95 -15.37 2.69
CA LEU A 148 8.51 -14.76 3.89
C LEU A 148 7.47 -14.70 5.03
N LEU A 149 6.24 -14.38 4.70
CA LEU A 149 5.14 -14.22 5.67
C LEU A 149 4.20 -15.43 5.74
N TYR A 150 4.58 -16.54 5.12
CA TYR A 150 3.77 -17.76 5.08
C TYR A 150 3.17 -18.19 6.43
N PRO A 151 3.94 -18.24 7.54
CA PRO A 151 3.40 -18.64 8.84
C PRO A 151 2.30 -17.71 9.33
N PHE A 152 2.42 -16.43 9.08
CA PHE A 152 1.40 -15.43 9.42
C PHE A 152 0.15 -15.58 8.55
N ILE A 153 0.32 -15.72 7.26
CA ILE A 153 -0.78 -15.90 6.30
C ILE A 153 -1.53 -17.18 6.57
N TRP A 154 -0.82 -18.27 6.89
CA TRP A 154 -1.44 -19.53 7.28
C TRP A 154 -2.29 -19.38 8.55
N LEU A 155 -1.78 -18.68 9.56
CA LEU A 155 -2.51 -18.41 10.80
C LEU A 155 -3.77 -17.58 10.54
N LEU A 156 -3.66 -16.50 9.76
CA LEU A 156 -4.79 -15.64 9.39
C LEU A 156 -5.87 -16.42 8.62
N ASN A 157 -5.48 -17.18 7.60
CA ASN A 157 -6.40 -17.96 6.82
C ASN A 157 -7.03 -19.10 7.64
N GLY A 158 -6.28 -19.69 8.57
CA GLY A 158 -6.79 -20.70 9.50
C GLY A 158 -7.86 -20.15 10.45
N THR A 159 -7.65 -18.94 10.97
CA THR A 159 -8.63 -18.27 11.86
C THR A 159 -9.86 -17.74 11.10
N ALA A 160 -9.71 -17.36 9.85
CA ALA A 160 -10.82 -16.84 9.02
C ALA A 160 -11.78 -17.96 8.52
N ARG A 161 -11.34 -19.22 8.56
CA ARG A 161 -12.15 -20.38 8.13
C ARG A 161 -12.93 -21.06 9.29
N LEU A 162 -12.78 -20.55 10.53
CA LEU A 162 -13.54 -20.96 11.70
C LEU A 162 -14.88 -20.24 11.79
#